data_3f684e1e79b508dd08bfa6e8776d7f49
#
_entry.id   3f684e1e79b508dd08bfa6e8776d7f49
#
_cell.length_a   1.000
_cell.length_b   1.000
_cell.length_c   1.000
_cell.angle_alpha   90.00
_cell.angle_beta   90.00
_cell.angle_gamma   90.00
#
_symmetry.space_group_name_H-M   'P 1'
#
loop_
_entity.id
_entity.type
_entity.pdbx_description
1 polymer ?
#
loop_
_entity_poly.entity_id
_entity_poly.type
_entity_poly.pdbx_seq_one_letter_code
_entity_poly.pdbx_strand_id
1 'polypeptide(L)'
;DGEIEDGLGEYILAEGFVCPMPVVTDALSENIGSPLYEITAQKFIDEPESDETYGFDKPYMQIDTKDTQGYECGIIVGNEAENGYRYAKFSGKDYVCTVSTEKTDKIYNADVFDIISKYYVNTPFTKTTSVTLTAEGTSHVFTVDSSNAKVFKDNAETSAEDFSKLYGKLASLTMDGKPQKDFGESVLMAEISYSDGTKEKIEFFGCDDNYCGAEINGEKVAVTGKKMVDEFINSVKNY
;
A
#
# COMPACT_ATOMS: atom_id res chain seq x y z
N ASP A 1 -16.06 13.52 -4.05
CA ASP A 1 -16.02 13.85 -2.62
C ASP A 1 -16.33 12.58 -1.83
N GLY A 2 -15.34 11.73 -1.66
CA GLY A 2 -15.41 10.59 -0.75
C GLY A 2 -15.03 11.07 0.64
N GLU A 3 -15.96 11.09 1.57
CA GLU A 3 -15.65 11.22 2.98
C GLU A 3 -14.80 10.02 3.36
N ILE A 4 -13.59 10.28 3.82
CA ILE A 4 -12.65 9.26 4.31
C ILE A 4 -13.08 8.96 5.73
N GLU A 5 -13.71 7.80 5.91
CA GLU A 5 -14.01 7.29 7.23
C GLU A 5 -12.73 6.80 7.91
N ASP A 6 -12.47 7.34 9.07
CA ASP A 6 -11.53 6.97 10.13
C ASP A 6 -10.41 5.97 9.78
N GLY A 7 -9.21 6.48 9.56
CA GLY A 7 -7.95 5.72 9.62
C GLY A 7 -7.42 5.19 8.30
N LEU A 8 -8.16 5.26 7.21
CA LEU A 8 -7.65 5.02 5.86
C LEU A 8 -7.03 6.31 5.32
N GLY A 9 -5.80 6.23 4.84
CA GLY A 9 -5.06 7.41 4.38
C GLY A 9 -5.81 8.23 3.33
N GLU A 10 -5.60 9.52 3.34
CA GLU A 10 -6.13 10.48 2.36
C GLU A 10 -5.63 10.18 0.93
N TYR A 11 -4.61 9.35 0.81
CA TYR A 11 -3.94 9.00 -0.44
C TYR A 11 -4.05 7.51 -0.72
N ILE A 12 -4.17 7.18 -2.01
CA ILE A 12 -4.23 5.80 -2.50
C ILE A 12 -3.09 5.60 -3.49
N LEU A 13 -2.30 4.56 -3.27
CA LEU A 13 -1.31 4.10 -4.23
C LEU A 13 -2.05 3.49 -5.44
N ALA A 14 -1.80 4.03 -6.64
CA ALA A 14 -2.44 3.60 -7.87
C ALA A 14 -1.61 2.58 -8.66
N GLU A 15 -0.27 2.63 -8.55
CA GLU A 15 0.67 1.76 -9.28
C GLU A 15 1.90 1.42 -8.42
N GLY A 16 2.63 0.40 -8.80
CA GLY A 16 3.93 0.04 -8.20
C GLY A 16 3.87 -0.92 -7.03
N PHE A 17 2.67 -1.36 -6.63
CA PHE A 17 2.40 -2.40 -5.64
C PHE A 17 1.04 -3.03 -5.98
N VAL A 18 0.50 -3.88 -5.10
CA VAL A 18 -0.91 -4.30 -5.24
C VAL A 18 -1.79 -3.07 -5.08
N CYS A 19 -2.59 -2.77 -6.08
CA CYS A 19 -3.36 -1.53 -6.17
C CYS A 19 -4.85 -1.81 -6.37
N PRO A 20 -5.73 -0.96 -5.85
CA PRO A 20 -5.44 0.23 -5.04
C PRO A 20 -5.04 -0.15 -3.60
N MET A 21 -4.12 0.59 -2.98
CA MET A 21 -3.67 0.38 -1.61
C MET A 21 -3.68 1.69 -0.83
N PRO A 22 -4.30 1.75 0.36
CA PRO A 22 -4.27 2.94 1.19
C PRO A 22 -2.84 3.31 1.60
N VAL A 23 -2.54 4.58 1.58
CA VAL A 23 -1.25 5.15 1.97
C VAL A 23 -1.35 5.75 3.37
N VAL A 24 -0.35 5.49 4.21
CA VAL A 24 -0.25 6.10 5.54
C VAL A 24 0.25 7.53 5.38
N THR A 25 -0.60 8.51 5.66
CA THR A 25 -0.33 9.94 5.42
C THR A 25 0.95 10.43 6.08
N ASP A 26 1.20 10.05 7.34
CA ASP A 26 2.41 10.45 8.06
C ASP A 26 3.66 9.87 7.40
N ALA A 27 3.63 8.60 7.02
CA ALA A 27 4.73 7.94 6.35
C ALA A 27 5.01 8.52 4.96
N LEU A 28 3.95 8.84 4.19
CA LEU A 28 4.08 9.56 2.92
C LEU A 28 4.72 10.94 3.12
N SER A 29 4.23 11.69 4.11
CA SER A 29 4.76 13.01 4.44
C SER A 29 6.23 12.96 4.82
N GLU A 30 6.63 12.00 5.65
CA GLU A 30 8.01 11.86 6.12
C GLU A 30 8.98 11.41 5.01
N ASN A 31 8.57 10.44 4.17
CA ASN A 31 9.46 9.83 3.19
C ASN A 31 9.48 10.56 1.86
N ILE A 32 8.41 11.22 1.47
CA ILE A 32 8.26 11.90 0.18
C ILE A 32 7.94 13.39 0.36
N GLY A 33 6.88 13.74 1.09
CA GLY A 33 6.35 15.10 1.14
C GLY A 33 7.33 16.11 1.72
N SER A 34 7.86 15.86 2.91
CA SER A 34 8.81 16.77 3.56
C SER A 34 10.13 16.90 2.78
N PRO A 35 10.79 15.80 2.33
CA PRO A 35 11.95 15.92 1.47
C PRO A 35 11.69 16.70 0.18
N LEU A 36 10.54 16.48 -0.48
CA LEU A 36 10.18 17.18 -1.70
C LEU A 36 10.00 18.69 -1.46
N TYR A 37 9.31 19.06 -0.38
CA TYR A 37 9.13 20.47 0.01
C TYR A 37 10.45 21.17 0.33
N GLU A 38 11.45 20.43 0.82
CA GLU A 38 12.77 20.95 1.17
C GLU A 38 13.74 21.05 -0.01
N ILE A 39 13.36 20.54 -1.21
CA ILE A 39 14.19 20.70 -2.40
C ILE A 39 14.18 22.16 -2.82
N THR A 40 15.35 22.79 -2.74
CA THR A 40 15.57 24.18 -3.12
C THR A 40 16.74 24.30 -4.08
N ALA A 41 16.62 25.23 -5.05
CA ALA A 41 17.73 25.57 -5.92
C ALA A 41 18.89 26.18 -5.10
N GLN A 42 20.08 25.60 -5.25
CA GLN A 42 21.28 26.05 -4.55
C GLN A 42 22.13 26.99 -5.40
N LYS A 43 22.33 26.62 -6.66
CA LYS A 43 23.07 27.40 -7.63
C LYS A 43 22.36 27.35 -8.97
N PHE A 44 22.21 28.48 -9.60
CA PHE A 44 21.72 28.57 -10.98
C PHE A 44 22.90 28.45 -11.95
N ILE A 45 22.65 27.82 -13.10
CA ILE A 45 23.64 27.67 -14.17
C ILE A 45 23.41 28.79 -15.17
N ASP A 46 24.41 29.65 -15.31
CA ASP A 46 24.42 30.66 -16.34
C ASP A 46 24.70 30.00 -17.71
N GLU A 47 23.95 30.36 -18.74
CA GLU A 47 24.09 29.84 -20.09
C GLU A 47 24.08 28.29 -20.13
N PRO A 48 22.95 27.65 -19.76
CA PRO A 48 22.87 26.19 -19.69
C PRO A 48 23.08 25.56 -21.09
N GLU A 49 23.78 24.44 -21.10
CA GLU A 49 23.98 23.60 -22.27
C GLU A 49 22.73 22.75 -22.59
N SER A 50 22.91 21.71 -23.43
CA SER A 50 21.79 20.81 -23.77
C SER A 50 21.35 19.93 -22.61
N ASP A 51 20.14 19.42 -22.68
CA ASP A 51 19.56 18.55 -21.67
C ASP A 51 20.36 17.26 -21.43
N GLU A 52 21.01 16.76 -22.47
CA GLU A 52 21.89 15.58 -22.38
C GLU A 52 23.10 15.83 -21.47
N THR A 53 23.65 17.05 -21.47
CA THR A 53 24.79 17.41 -20.61
C THR A 53 24.43 17.23 -19.13
N TYR A 54 23.22 17.54 -18.77
CA TYR A 54 22.73 17.47 -17.38
C TYR A 54 22.00 16.17 -17.08
N GLY A 55 21.79 15.29 -18.07
CA GLY A 55 21.10 14.01 -17.91
C GLY A 55 19.58 14.12 -17.81
N PHE A 56 18.99 15.20 -18.37
CA PHE A 56 17.52 15.36 -18.35
C PHE A 56 16.82 14.55 -19.43
N ASP A 57 17.55 14.05 -20.44
CA ASP A 57 17.07 13.08 -21.43
C ASP A 57 16.88 11.67 -20.85
N LYS A 58 17.60 11.36 -19.76
CA LYS A 58 17.50 10.13 -18.96
C LYS A 58 17.60 10.47 -17.48
N PRO A 59 16.57 11.08 -16.92
CA PRO A 59 16.64 11.64 -15.59
C PRO A 59 16.89 10.58 -14.52
N TYR A 60 17.66 10.95 -13.51
CA TYR A 60 17.80 10.17 -12.28
C TYR A 60 16.44 9.99 -11.58
N MET A 61 15.64 11.06 -11.55
CA MET A 61 14.32 11.07 -10.96
C MET A 61 13.46 12.16 -11.62
N GLN A 62 12.19 11.86 -11.81
CA GLN A 62 11.18 12.86 -12.17
C GLN A 62 10.00 12.73 -11.22
N ILE A 63 9.52 13.88 -10.75
CA ILE A 63 8.33 13.98 -9.92
C ILE A 63 7.41 15.00 -10.56
N ASP A 64 6.18 14.61 -10.83
CA ASP A 64 5.12 15.49 -11.28
C ASP A 64 4.00 15.47 -10.23
N THR A 65 3.55 16.65 -9.84
CA THR A 65 2.48 16.82 -8.87
C THR A 65 1.35 17.63 -9.48
N LYS A 66 0.12 17.28 -9.10
CA LYS A 66 -1.08 18.02 -9.47
C LYS A 66 -1.95 18.17 -8.24
N ASP A 67 -2.30 19.40 -7.91
CA ASP A 67 -3.19 19.65 -6.80
C ASP A 67 -4.67 19.51 -7.17
N THR A 68 -5.55 19.60 -6.19
CA THR A 68 -7.01 19.50 -6.38
C THR A 68 -7.60 20.68 -7.17
N GLN A 69 -6.85 21.77 -7.35
CA GLN A 69 -7.24 22.92 -8.17
C GLN A 69 -6.70 22.82 -9.60
N GLY A 70 -5.93 21.78 -9.89
CA GLY A 70 -5.36 21.53 -11.21
C GLY A 70 -4.01 22.19 -11.46
N TYR A 71 -3.39 22.81 -10.46
CA TYR A 71 -2.03 23.33 -10.58
C TYR A 71 -1.04 22.17 -10.66
N GLU A 72 -0.21 22.21 -11.69
CA GLU A 72 0.83 21.23 -11.94
C GLU A 72 2.19 21.82 -11.58
N CYS A 73 2.98 21.05 -10.87
CA CYS A 73 4.37 21.37 -10.54
C CYS A 73 5.19 20.08 -10.68
N GLY A 74 6.43 20.22 -11.11
CA GLY A 74 7.30 19.06 -11.24
C GLY A 74 8.77 19.44 -11.12
N ILE A 75 9.59 18.43 -10.90
CA ILE A 75 11.04 18.53 -10.90
C ILE A 75 11.63 17.36 -11.69
N ILE A 76 12.55 17.66 -12.56
CA ILE A 76 13.42 16.70 -13.25
C ILE A 76 14.80 16.81 -12.62
N VAL A 77 15.32 15.71 -12.09
CA VAL A 77 16.66 15.62 -11.49
C VAL A 77 17.53 14.75 -12.38
N GLY A 78 18.64 15.30 -12.80
CA GLY A 78 19.57 14.65 -13.72
C GLY A 78 20.84 14.15 -13.05
N ASN A 79 21.97 14.32 -13.76
CA ASN A 79 23.29 13.86 -13.36
C ASN A 79 23.78 14.50 -12.06
N GLU A 80 24.75 13.84 -11.42
CA GLU A 80 25.49 14.42 -10.31
C GLU A 80 26.27 15.66 -10.77
N ALA A 81 26.22 16.66 -9.94
CA ALA A 81 27.06 17.86 -10.01
C ALA A 81 28.13 17.79 -8.90
N GLU A 82 28.99 18.79 -8.83
CA GLU A 82 30.02 18.83 -7.80
C GLU A 82 29.43 19.01 -6.37
N ASN A 83 30.19 18.61 -5.37
CA ASN A 83 29.95 18.89 -3.94
C ASN A 83 28.64 18.34 -3.37
N GLY A 84 28.17 17.17 -3.83
CA GLY A 84 26.97 16.53 -3.29
C GLY A 84 25.66 17.16 -3.78
N TYR A 85 25.67 17.69 -4.99
CA TYR A 85 24.50 18.21 -5.67
C TYR A 85 24.15 17.38 -6.93
N ARG A 86 22.95 17.57 -7.45
CA ARG A 86 22.48 17.10 -8.76
C ARG A 86 21.94 18.28 -9.56
N TYR A 87 22.05 18.20 -10.87
CA TYR A 87 21.36 19.15 -11.75
C TYR A 87 19.86 18.93 -11.69
N ALA A 88 19.09 20.02 -11.79
CA ALA A 88 17.64 19.97 -11.77
C ALA A 88 16.99 21.05 -12.63
N LYS A 89 15.80 20.73 -13.15
CA LYS A 89 14.85 21.66 -13.77
C LYS A 89 13.52 21.58 -13.03
N PHE A 90 12.90 22.71 -12.78
CA PHE A 90 11.54 22.79 -12.27
C PHE A 90 10.56 23.04 -13.42
N SER A 91 9.41 22.37 -13.43
CA SER A 91 8.39 22.53 -14.46
C SER A 91 7.96 23.99 -14.62
N GLY A 92 7.86 24.45 -15.88
CA GLY A 92 7.49 25.81 -16.19
C GLY A 92 8.56 26.87 -15.89
N LYS A 93 9.81 26.44 -15.67
CA LYS A 93 10.98 27.33 -15.47
C LYS A 93 12.04 27.08 -16.55
N ASP A 94 12.64 28.18 -17.05
CA ASP A 94 13.62 28.15 -18.13
C ASP A 94 15.07 28.14 -17.63
N TYR A 95 15.31 27.71 -16.40
CA TYR A 95 16.63 27.65 -15.82
C TYR A 95 17.02 26.24 -15.41
N VAL A 96 18.32 25.98 -15.45
CA VAL A 96 18.95 24.83 -14.82
C VAL A 96 19.56 25.26 -13.50
N CYS A 97 19.41 24.46 -12.49
CA CYS A 97 20.00 24.70 -11.18
C CYS A 97 20.61 23.42 -10.60
N THR A 98 21.22 23.55 -9.42
CA THR A 98 21.60 22.38 -8.62
C THR A 98 20.73 22.27 -7.39
N VAL A 99 20.46 21.02 -6.96
CA VAL A 99 19.69 20.66 -5.76
C VAL A 99 20.48 19.66 -4.91
N SER A 100 20.17 19.55 -3.63
CA SER A 100 20.86 18.64 -2.72
C SER A 100 20.64 17.17 -3.10
N THR A 101 21.73 16.42 -3.24
CA THR A 101 21.71 14.95 -3.44
C THR A 101 21.02 14.24 -2.28
N GLU A 102 21.28 14.66 -1.04
CA GLU A 102 20.66 14.09 0.15
C GLU A 102 19.13 14.09 0.08
N LYS A 103 18.53 15.19 -0.37
CA LYS A 103 17.07 15.32 -0.45
C LYS A 103 16.49 14.48 -1.61
N THR A 104 17.15 14.52 -2.76
CA THR A 104 16.72 13.74 -3.93
C THR A 104 16.87 12.24 -3.69
N ASP A 105 17.98 11.80 -3.08
CA ASP A 105 18.22 10.39 -2.79
C ASP A 105 17.27 9.84 -1.72
N LYS A 106 16.84 10.65 -0.75
CA LYS A 106 15.84 10.25 0.23
C LYS A 106 14.52 9.87 -0.45
N ILE A 107 14.06 10.67 -1.42
CA ILE A 107 12.85 10.40 -2.18
C ILE A 107 13.06 9.20 -3.11
N TYR A 108 14.16 9.18 -3.86
CA TYR A 108 14.46 8.11 -4.83
C TYR A 108 14.54 6.73 -4.18
N ASN A 109 15.08 6.65 -2.96
CA ASN A 109 15.21 5.43 -2.20
C ASN A 109 14.02 5.12 -1.29
N ALA A 110 12.98 5.97 -1.29
CA ALA A 110 11.78 5.71 -0.52
C ALA A 110 11.11 4.42 -1.01
N ASP A 111 10.77 3.56 -0.05
CA ASP A 111 10.18 2.28 -0.34
C ASP A 111 8.66 2.37 -0.27
N VAL A 112 7.99 1.95 -1.34
CA VAL A 112 6.53 1.90 -1.38
C VAL A 112 5.97 1.10 -0.20
N PHE A 113 6.62 -0.01 0.15
CA PHE A 113 6.20 -0.82 1.29
C PHE A 113 6.16 -0.03 2.60
N ASP A 114 7.05 0.95 2.80
CA ASP A 114 7.11 1.74 4.04
C ASP A 114 5.99 2.78 4.15
N ILE A 115 5.37 3.16 3.04
CA ILE A 115 4.33 4.21 3.00
C ILE A 115 2.90 3.67 2.90
N ILE A 116 2.71 2.40 2.57
CA ILE A 116 1.37 1.80 2.46
C ILE A 116 0.82 1.30 3.80
N SER A 117 -0.51 1.16 3.88
CA SER A 117 -1.17 0.44 4.97
C SER A 117 -0.61 -0.98 5.09
N LYS A 118 -0.35 -1.41 6.31
CA LYS A 118 0.13 -2.78 6.59
C LYS A 118 -1.00 -3.79 6.80
N TYR A 119 -2.25 -3.34 6.80
CA TYR A 119 -3.40 -4.23 6.95
C TYR A 119 -3.78 -4.84 5.60
N TYR A 120 -4.12 -6.13 5.62
CA TYR A 120 -4.63 -6.83 4.44
C TYR A 120 -6.06 -6.40 4.12
N VAL A 121 -6.89 -6.17 5.13
CA VAL A 121 -8.29 -5.74 5.00
C VAL A 121 -8.38 -4.27 5.37
N ASN A 122 -8.60 -3.42 4.38
CA ASN A 122 -8.69 -1.98 4.55
C ASN A 122 -10.14 -1.44 4.39
N THR A 123 -11.08 -2.32 4.05
CA THR A 123 -12.49 -1.94 3.87
C THR A 123 -13.27 -2.22 5.15
N PRO A 124 -14.08 -1.26 5.66
CA PRO A 124 -14.89 -1.44 6.85
C PRO A 124 -15.86 -2.62 6.72
N PHE A 125 -16.08 -3.33 7.85
CA PHE A 125 -17.02 -4.45 7.94
C PHE A 125 -18.43 -4.09 7.45
N THR A 126 -18.87 -2.86 7.68
CA THR A 126 -20.19 -2.36 7.25
C THR A 126 -20.41 -2.41 5.73
N LYS A 127 -19.34 -2.46 4.95
CA LYS A 127 -19.40 -2.60 3.48
C LYS A 127 -19.29 -4.06 3.01
N THR A 128 -19.09 -5.01 3.90
CA THR A 128 -18.94 -6.44 3.57
C THR A 128 -20.30 -7.08 3.34
N THR A 129 -20.43 -7.83 2.25
CA THR A 129 -21.65 -8.60 1.91
C THR A 129 -21.47 -10.11 2.09
N SER A 130 -20.25 -10.61 1.86
CA SER A 130 -19.92 -11.99 2.16
C SER A 130 -18.43 -12.20 2.44
N VAL A 131 -18.12 -13.22 3.22
CA VAL A 131 -16.76 -13.66 3.50
C VAL A 131 -16.72 -15.17 3.42
N THR A 132 -15.81 -15.72 2.59
CA THR A 132 -15.47 -17.13 2.60
C THR A 132 -14.13 -17.31 3.25
N LEU A 133 -14.06 -18.11 4.30
CA LEU A 133 -12.81 -18.43 5.00
C LEU A 133 -12.52 -19.91 4.80
N THR A 134 -11.35 -20.23 4.24
CA THR A 134 -10.87 -21.59 4.08
C THR A 134 -9.55 -21.76 4.82
N ALA A 135 -9.50 -22.66 5.78
CA ALA A 135 -8.32 -22.94 6.59
C ALA A 135 -8.12 -24.45 6.70
N GLU A 136 -6.96 -24.95 6.26
CA GLU A 136 -6.57 -26.36 6.35
C GLU A 136 -7.69 -27.34 5.92
N GLY A 137 -8.38 -27.05 4.82
CA GLY A 137 -9.46 -27.89 4.27
C GLY A 137 -10.84 -27.67 4.89
N THR A 138 -10.98 -26.87 5.92
CA THR A 138 -12.28 -26.43 6.48
C THR A 138 -12.68 -25.11 5.83
N SER A 139 -13.90 -25.03 5.30
CA SER A 139 -14.41 -23.82 4.64
C SER A 139 -15.75 -23.40 5.25
N HIS A 140 -15.90 -22.11 5.50
CA HIS A 140 -17.13 -21.48 5.97
C HIS A 140 -17.49 -20.28 5.09
N VAL A 141 -18.75 -20.19 4.72
CA VAL A 141 -19.29 -19.05 3.97
C VAL A 141 -20.18 -18.23 4.88
N PHE A 142 -19.81 -16.96 5.06
CA PHE A 142 -20.60 -16.00 5.81
C PHE A 142 -21.27 -15.02 4.84
N THR A 143 -22.56 -14.80 5.00
CA THR A 143 -23.31 -13.77 4.27
C THR A 143 -23.80 -12.73 5.27
N VAL A 144 -23.59 -11.47 4.96
CA VAL A 144 -23.94 -10.33 5.83
C VAL A 144 -25.16 -9.62 5.25
N ASP A 145 -26.25 -9.61 5.99
CA ASP A 145 -27.43 -8.80 5.72
C ASP A 145 -27.38 -7.54 6.58
N SER A 146 -26.75 -6.50 6.03
CA SER A 146 -26.58 -5.21 6.73
C SER A 146 -27.90 -4.52 7.01
N SER A 147 -28.94 -4.76 6.19
CA SER A 147 -30.26 -4.14 6.34
C SER A 147 -31.00 -4.63 7.59
N ASN A 148 -30.78 -5.89 7.97
CA ASN A 148 -31.41 -6.55 9.10
C ASN A 148 -30.43 -6.81 10.26
N ALA A 149 -29.19 -6.38 10.15
CA ALA A 149 -28.11 -6.66 11.09
C ALA A 149 -27.92 -8.17 11.37
N LYS A 150 -28.06 -9.00 10.35
CA LYS A 150 -27.98 -10.47 10.44
C LYS A 150 -26.77 -11.00 9.71
N VAL A 151 -26.24 -12.09 10.23
CA VAL A 151 -25.18 -12.87 9.60
C VAL A 151 -25.64 -14.33 9.48
N PHE A 152 -25.33 -14.95 8.35
CA PHE A 152 -25.59 -16.34 8.08
C PHE A 152 -24.28 -17.06 7.84
N LYS A 153 -24.05 -18.17 8.52
CA LYS A 153 -22.95 -19.10 8.26
C LYS A 153 -23.51 -20.33 7.55
N ASP A 154 -23.00 -20.66 6.38
CA ASP A 154 -23.41 -21.81 5.59
C ASP A 154 -24.94 -21.89 5.43
N ASN A 155 -25.60 -20.74 5.24
CA ASN A 155 -27.05 -20.50 5.14
C ASN A 155 -27.85 -20.63 6.47
N ALA A 156 -27.22 -20.81 7.62
CA ALA A 156 -27.87 -20.80 8.92
C ALA A 156 -27.57 -19.46 9.65
N GLU A 157 -28.60 -18.85 10.25
CA GLU A 157 -28.40 -17.61 11.03
C GLU A 157 -27.42 -17.89 12.18
N THR A 158 -26.42 -17.03 12.34
CA THR A 158 -25.38 -17.12 13.37
C THR A 158 -25.25 -15.79 14.14
N SER A 159 -24.44 -15.79 15.19
CA SER A 159 -24.19 -14.60 15.99
C SER A 159 -23.42 -13.54 15.18
N ALA A 160 -24.03 -12.38 14.96
CA ALA A 160 -23.39 -11.26 14.29
C ALA A 160 -22.20 -10.72 15.14
N GLU A 161 -22.30 -10.79 16.48
CA GLU A 161 -21.22 -10.39 17.39
C GLU A 161 -20.01 -11.31 17.27
N ASP A 162 -20.22 -12.62 17.22
CA ASP A 162 -19.11 -13.58 17.12
C ASP A 162 -18.46 -13.51 15.76
N PHE A 163 -19.24 -13.33 14.67
CA PHE A 163 -18.70 -13.11 13.36
C PHE A 163 -17.90 -11.78 13.27
N SER A 164 -18.41 -10.71 13.89
CA SER A 164 -17.67 -9.43 13.96
C SER A 164 -16.32 -9.59 14.67
N LYS A 165 -16.24 -10.39 15.73
CA LYS A 165 -14.97 -10.71 16.39
C LYS A 165 -14.03 -11.51 15.48
N LEU A 166 -14.56 -12.48 14.74
CA LEU A 166 -13.77 -13.26 13.78
C LEU A 166 -13.25 -12.38 12.65
N TYR A 167 -14.11 -11.53 12.07
CA TYR A 167 -13.72 -10.58 11.04
C TYR A 167 -12.68 -9.57 11.55
N GLY A 168 -12.85 -9.08 12.78
CA GLY A 168 -11.87 -8.20 13.42
C GLY A 168 -10.48 -8.84 13.55
N LYS A 169 -10.42 -10.14 13.84
CA LYS A 169 -9.13 -10.88 13.83
C LYS A 169 -8.52 -10.96 12.44
N LEU A 170 -9.32 -11.22 11.40
CA LEU A 170 -8.84 -11.18 10.00
C LEU A 170 -8.29 -9.80 9.66
N ALA A 171 -9.05 -8.75 9.97
CA ALA A 171 -8.66 -7.37 9.71
C ALA A 171 -7.45 -6.90 10.54
N SER A 172 -7.10 -7.60 11.61
CA SER A 172 -5.91 -7.31 12.42
C SER A 172 -4.63 -7.99 11.94
N LEU A 173 -4.71 -8.87 10.93
CA LEU A 173 -3.51 -9.43 10.33
C LEU A 173 -2.74 -8.35 9.58
N THR A 174 -1.42 -8.32 9.78
CA THR A 174 -0.54 -7.28 9.23
C THR A 174 0.60 -7.84 8.41
N MET A 175 1.08 -7.01 7.50
CA MET A 175 2.29 -7.24 6.72
C MET A 175 3.51 -6.90 7.59
N ASP A 176 4.32 -7.89 7.95
CA ASP A 176 5.51 -7.71 8.80
C ASP A 176 6.80 -7.49 7.99
N GLY A 177 6.78 -7.78 6.70
CA GLY A 177 7.90 -7.58 5.80
C GLY A 177 7.56 -7.90 4.35
N LYS A 178 8.44 -7.51 3.44
CA LYS A 178 8.32 -7.81 2.01
C LYS A 178 8.37 -9.32 1.74
N PRO A 179 7.77 -9.81 0.64
CA PRO A 179 7.88 -11.21 0.26
C PRO A 179 9.34 -11.57 -0.05
N GLN A 180 9.86 -12.59 0.61
CA GLN A 180 11.29 -12.90 0.52
C GLN A 180 11.63 -14.10 -0.37
N LYS A 181 10.71 -15.06 -0.56
CA LYS A 181 10.99 -16.35 -1.21
C LYS A 181 9.77 -16.95 -1.88
N ASP A 182 9.94 -18.14 -2.40
CA ASP A 182 8.83 -18.96 -2.87
C ASP A 182 7.96 -19.37 -1.67
N PHE A 183 6.66 -19.28 -1.85
CA PHE A 183 5.68 -19.70 -0.87
C PHE A 183 5.40 -21.19 -1.01
N GLY A 184 5.09 -21.85 0.10
CA GLY A 184 4.71 -23.25 0.14
C GLY A 184 3.24 -23.47 -0.20
N GLU A 185 2.59 -24.41 0.51
CA GLU A 185 1.17 -24.69 0.35
C GLU A 185 0.31 -23.61 1.02
N SER A 186 -0.90 -23.38 0.45
CA SER A 186 -1.90 -22.50 1.04
C SER A 186 -2.41 -23.07 2.37
N VAL A 187 -2.37 -22.26 3.41
CA VAL A 187 -2.82 -22.63 4.77
C VAL A 187 -4.10 -21.89 5.18
N LEU A 188 -4.32 -20.71 4.62
CA LEU A 188 -5.48 -19.88 4.91
C LEU A 188 -5.85 -19.05 3.69
N MET A 189 -7.14 -19.00 3.36
CA MET A 189 -7.68 -18.14 2.32
C MET A 189 -8.91 -17.40 2.84
N ALA A 190 -8.98 -16.11 2.56
CA ALA A 190 -10.16 -15.27 2.77
C ALA A 190 -10.58 -14.64 1.44
N GLU A 191 -11.82 -14.86 1.02
CA GLU A 191 -12.45 -14.18 -0.10
C GLU A 191 -13.55 -13.27 0.44
N ILE A 192 -13.44 -11.97 0.20
CA ILE A 192 -14.34 -10.93 0.72
C ILE A 192 -15.06 -10.30 -0.47
N SER A 193 -16.37 -10.17 -0.37
CA SER A 193 -17.17 -9.39 -1.34
C SER A 193 -17.78 -8.18 -0.64
N TYR A 194 -17.76 -7.05 -1.33
CA TYR A 194 -18.22 -5.77 -0.81
C TYR A 194 -19.49 -5.29 -1.48
N SER A 195 -20.18 -4.34 -0.86
CA SER A 195 -21.47 -3.81 -1.32
C SER A 195 -21.39 -3.01 -2.62
N ASP A 196 -20.22 -2.52 -3.00
CA ASP A 196 -19.94 -1.87 -4.28
C ASP A 196 -19.67 -2.85 -5.44
N GLY A 197 -19.70 -4.16 -5.16
CA GLY A 197 -19.45 -5.23 -6.12
C GLY A 197 -17.98 -5.62 -6.24
N THR A 198 -17.07 -4.95 -5.55
CA THR A 198 -15.66 -5.33 -5.53
C THR A 198 -15.44 -6.61 -4.73
N LYS A 199 -14.33 -7.30 -5.02
CA LYS A 199 -13.92 -8.52 -4.31
C LYS A 199 -12.44 -8.45 -4.01
N GLU A 200 -12.07 -9.07 -2.91
CA GLU A 200 -10.70 -9.19 -2.47
C GLU A 200 -10.43 -10.64 -2.07
N LYS A 201 -9.30 -11.19 -2.51
CA LYS A 201 -8.81 -12.50 -2.10
C LYS A 201 -7.48 -12.33 -1.41
N ILE A 202 -7.41 -12.75 -0.15
CA ILE A 202 -6.20 -12.76 0.65
C ILE A 202 -5.85 -14.22 0.92
N GLU A 203 -4.62 -14.61 0.61
CA GLU A 203 -4.19 -16.00 0.77
C GLU A 203 -2.84 -16.06 1.49
N PHE A 204 -2.74 -16.92 2.49
CA PHE A 204 -1.52 -17.14 3.26
C PHE A 204 -0.97 -18.53 2.98
N PHE A 205 0.34 -18.60 2.87
CA PHE A 205 1.10 -19.78 2.48
C PHE A 205 2.16 -20.11 3.53
N GLY A 206 2.47 -21.37 3.71
CA GLY A 206 3.66 -21.75 4.47
C GLY A 206 4.92 -21.11 3.85
N CYS A 207 5.80 -20.56 4.69
CA CYS A 207 7.03 -19.95 4.24
C CYS A 207 8.23 -20.50 5.02
N ASP A 208 8.25 -20.28 6.34
CA ASP A 208 9.26 -20.83 7.26
C ASP A 208 8.68 -21.03 8.67
N ASP A 209 9.56 -21.24 9.66
CA ASP A 209 9.12 -21.48 11.05
C ASP A 209 8.53 -20.23 11.72
N ASN A 210 8.81 -19.02 11.22
CA ASN A 210 8.42 -17.76 11.83
C ASN A 210 7.37 -17.01 11.03
N TYR A 211 7.29 -17.23 9.70
CA TYR A 211 6.47 -16.44 8.79
C TYR A 211 5.62 -17.30 7.86
N CYS A 212 4.48 -16.75 7.50
CA CYS A 212 3.68 -17.14 6.34
C CYS A 212 3.86 -16.12 5.24
N GLY A 213 3.97 -16.56 3.98
CA GLY A 213 3.87 -15.69 2.83
C GLY A 213 2.42 -15.25 2.61
N ALA A 214 2.19 -14.08 2.06
CA ALA A 214 0.85 -13.57 1.79
C ALA A 214 0.70 -13.04 0.37
N GLU A 215 -0.45 -13.34 -0.23
CA GLU A 215 -0.88 -12.82 -1.53
C GLU A 215 -2.20 -12.05 -1.39
N ILE A 216 -2.34 -10.97 -2.16
CA ILE A 216 -3.61 -10.29 -2.41
C ILE A 216 -3.93 -10.43 -3.89
N ASN A 217 -5.09 -10.99 -4.21
CA ASN A 217 -5.56 -11.22 -5.58
C ASN A 217 -4.56 -11.99 -6.47
N GLY A 218 -3.76 -12.88 -5.85
CA GLY A 218 -2.75 -13.69 -6.53
C GLY A 218 -1.39 -13.02 -6.72
N GLU A 219 -1.20 -11.81 -6.18
CA GLU A 219 0.08 -11.13 -6.18
C GLU A 219 0.76 -11.24 -4.82
N LYS A 220 2.03 -11.66 -4.80
CA LYS A 220 2.84 -11.76 -3.57
C LYS A 220 3.10 -10.37 -3.01
N VAL A 221 2.67 -10.14 -1.77
CA VAL A 221 2.71 -8.79 -1.18
C VAL A 221 3.62 -8.70 0.04
N ALA A 222 3.67 -9.75 0.87
CA ALA A 222 4.30 -9.64 2.18
C ALA A 222 4.67 -11.00 2.78
N VAL A 223 5.29 -10.94 3.94
CA VAL A 223 5.28 -12.01 4.95
C VAL A 223 4.57 -11.52 6.19
N THR A 224 3.91 -12.44 6.92
CA THR A 224 3.16 -12.21 8.15
C THR A 224 3.62 -13.20 9.21
N GLY A 225 3.72 -12.77 10.45
CA GLY A 225 4.11 -13.64 11.57
C GLY A 225 3.22 -14.88 11.64
N LYS A 226 3.86 -16.04 11.55
CA LYS A 226 3.17 -17.34 11.51
C LYS A 226 2.23 -17.54 12.68
N LYS A 227 2.62 -17.09 13.87
CA LYS A 227 1.78 -17.19 15.08
C LYS A 227 0.42 -16.51 14.92
N MET A 228 0.37 -15.31 14.31
CA MET A 228 -0.88 -14.59 14.09
C MET A 228 -1.79 -15.34 13.12
N VAL A 229 -1.21 -15.89 12.05
CA VAL A 229 -1.94 -16.70 11.06
C VAL A 229 -2.48 -17.98 11.71
N ASP A 230 -1.66 -18.70 12.46
CA ASP A 230 -2.07 -19.93 13.17
C ASP A 230 -3.19 -19.66 14.19
N GLU A 231 -3.13 -18.56 14.93
CA GLU A 231 -4.18 -18.15 15.87
C GLU A 231 -5.51 -17.83 15.13
N PHE A 232 -5.42 -17.22 13.96
CA PHE A 232 -6.60 -16.97 13.14
C PHE A 232 -7.15 -18.27 12.53
N ILE A 233 -6.32 -19.16 11.99
CA ILE A 233 -6.71 -20.51 11.51
C ILE A 233 -7.48 -21.26 12.61
N ASN A 234 -6.95 -21.27 13.84
CA ASN A 234 -7.64 -21.90 14.96
C ASN A 234 -9.00 -21.24 15.25
N SER A 235 -9.13 -19.93 15.07
CA SER A 235 -10.41 -19.22 15.24
C SER A 235 -11.43 -19.62 14.15
N VAL A 236 -10.99 -19.81 12.91
CA VAL A 236 -11.84 -20.29 11.80
C VAL A 236 -12.31 -21.71 12.05
N LYS A 237 -11.41 -22.61 12.44
CA LYS A 237 -11.72 -24.04 12.68
C LYS A 237 -12.67 -24.28 13.87
N ASN A 238 -12.65 -23.41 14.86
CA ASN A 238 -13.47 -23.52 16.07
C ASN A 238 -14.76 -22.68 16.02
N TYR A 239 -15.04 -22.00 14.91
CA TYR A 239 -16.27 -21.24 14.71
C TYR A 239 -17.41 -22.17 14.31
#